data_82076731029bb11b9c9b505f18d426da
#
_entry.id   82076731029bb11b9c9b505f18d426da
#
_cell.length_a   1.000
_cell.length_b   1.000
_cell.length_c   1.000
_cell.angle_alpha   90.00
_cell.angle_beta   90.00
_cell.angle_gamma   90.00
#
_symmetry.space_group_name_H-M   'P 1'
#
loop_
_entity.id
_entity.type
_entity.pdbx_description
1 polymer ?
#
loop_
_entity_poly.entity_id
_entity_poly.type
_entity_poly.pdbx_seq_one_letter_code
_entity_poly.pdbx_strand_id
1 'polypeptide(L)'
;MESEDRSFCAGKAVLKKLKLNCNTGNGIFSFPVSLMYPAGAEAREEGKSVPCFLYISFTDRIPDLSFPAEEILDNGFAVLHFCYQDVTSDDGDFTNRLAGMIYPDEKRGKTQCGKIGLWAWAAGRVMDYACTVPEIDHDRIGVVGHSRLGKTALLAGALDERFFCAFSNDSGCSGAALARGTKGETVGKIYQNFPYWFCEKYGTYAEQEDT
;
A
#
# COMPACT_ATOMS: atom_id res chain seq x y z
N MET A 1 -5.40 -16.38 -10.09
CA MET A 1 -5.72 -15.37 -11.12
C MET A 1 -7.22 -15.43 -11.35
N GLU A 2 -7.90 -14.28 -11.39
CA GLU A 2 -9.35 -14.21 -11.57
C GLU A 2 -9.71 -13.83 -13.02
N SER A 3 -8.97 -12.89 -13.62
CA SER A 3 -9.14 -12.51 -15.03
C SER A 3 -7.87 -11.90 -15.61
N GLU A 4 -7.76 -11.91 -16.94
CA GLU A 4 -6.72 -11.25 -17.71
C GLU A 4 -7.38 -10.48 -18.88
N ASP A 5 -7.03 -9.22 -19.05
CA ASP A 5 -7.46 -8.35 -20.14
C ASP A 5 -6.24 -7.84 -20.91
N ARG A 6 -6.11 -8.32 -22.16
CA ARG A 6 -5.03 -7.93 -23.09
C ARG A 6 -5.42 -6.76 -23.99
N SER A 7 -6.66 -6.27 -23.87
CA SER A 7 -7.13 -5.09 -24.57
C SER A 7 -6.99 -3.79 -23.76
N PHE A 8 -6.48 -3.89 -22.52
CA PHE A 8 -6.31 -2.75 -21.62
C PHE A 8 -5.43 -1.66 -22.25
N CYS A 9 -5.80 -0.40 -22.06
CA CYS A 9 -5.17 0.77 -22.71
C CYS A 9 -5.03 0.58 -24.24
N ALA A 10 -6.13 0.15 -24.91
CA ALA A 10 -6.15 -0.12 -26.34
C ALA A 10 -5.12 -1.17 -26.81
N GLY A 11 -4.84 -2.16 -25.97
CA GLY A 11 -3.89 -3.23 -26.25
C GLY A 11 -2.42 -2.88 -26.00
N LYS A 12 -2.12 -1.72 -25.44
CA LYS A 12 -0.76 -1.33 -25.05
C LYS A 12 -0.28 -2.05 -23.78
N ALA A 13 -1.21 -2.59 -22.98
CA ALA A 13 -0.89 -3.23 -21.72
C ALA A 13 -1.75 -4.44 -21.44
N VAL A 14 -1.29 -5.26 -20.51
CA VAL A 14 -2.03 -6.39 -19.94
C VAL A 14 -2.47 -6.02 -18.54
N LEU A 15 -3.77 -6.23 -18.24
CA LEU A 15 -4.31 -6.12 -16.89
C LEU A 15 -4.68 -7.51 -16.37
N LYS A 16 -4.07 -7.93 -15.26
CA LYS A 16 -4.41 -9.16 -14.54
C LYS A 16 -5.09 -8.80 -13.23
N LYS A 17 -6.28 -9.33 -12.98
CA LYS A 17 -6.94 -9.26 -11.66
C LYS A 17 -6.71 -10.57 -10.92
N LEU A 18 -6.30 -10.47 -9.69
CA LEU A 18 -5.96 -11.61 -8.86
C LEU A 18 -6.40 -11.38 -7.41
N LYS A 19 -6.46 -12.46 -6.66
CA LYS A 19 -6.72 -12.46 -5.24
C LYS A 19 -5.53 -13.05 -4.53
N LEU A 20 -4.87 -12.26 -3.69
CA LEU A 20 -3.79 -12.76 -2.85
C LEU A 20 -4.37 -13.49 -1.64
N ASN A 21 -3.79 -14.63 -1.30
CA ASN A 21 -4.12 -15.42 -0.12
C ASN A 21 -2.89 -15.42 0.79
N CYS A 22 -3.01 -14.79 1.95
CA CYS A 22 -1.90 -14.55 2.87
C CYS A 22 -2.14 -15.28 4.19
N ASN A 23 -1.17 -16.06 4.64
CA ASN A 23 -1.22 -16.66 5.97
C ASN A 23 -0.88 -15.60 7.02
N THR A 24 -1.81 -15.35 7.96
CA THR A 24 -1.64 -14.38 9.05
C THR A 24 -1.18 -15.01 10.37
N GLY A 25 -1.06 -16.34 10.43
CA GLY A 25 -0.91 -17.07 11.69
C GLY A 25 -2.25 -17.40 12.36
N ASN A 26 -3.28 -16.57 12.15
CA ASN A 26 -4.65 -16.78 12.66
C ASN A 26 -5.61 -17.30 11.57
N GLY A 27 -5.09 -17.59 10.38
CA GLY A 27 -5.86 -18.08 9.23
C GLY A 27 -5.42 -17.42 7.92
N ILE A 28 -6.17 -17.71 6.85
CA ILE A 28 -5.90 -17.15 5.53
C ILE A 28 -6.73 -15.88 5.32
N PHE A 29 -6.05 -14.76 5.19
CA PHE A 29 -6.65 -13.50 4.74
C PHE A 29 -6.47 -13.35 3.24
N SER A 30 -7.52 -12.85 2.56
CA SER A 30 -7.49 -12.68 1.11
C SER A 30 -8.00 -11.31 0.70
N PHE A 31 -7.32 -10.68 -0.26
CA PHE A 31 -7.73 -9.40 -0.83
C PHE A 31 -7.39 -9.28 -2.31
N PRO A 32 -8.14 -8.47 -3.08
CA PRO A 32 -7.90 -8.31 -4.51
C PRO A 32 -6.67 -7.45 -4.77
N VAL A 33 -5.94 -7.80 -5.83
CA VAL A 33 -4.81 -7.05 -6.37
C VAL A 33 -4.91 -7.02 -7.88
N SER A 34 -4.55 -5.92 -8.50
CA SER A 34 -4.43 -5.80 -9.94
C SER A 34 -2.97 -5.61 -10.32
N LEU A 35 -2.52 -6.39 -11.31
CA LEU A 35 -1.21 -6.24 -11.93
C LEU A 35 -1.40 -5.71 -13.34
N MET A 36 -0.71 -4.64 -13.68
CA MET A 36 -0.66 -4.05 -15.01
C MET A 36 0.77 -3.96 -15.48
N TYR A 37 1.03 -4.33 -16.74
CA TYR A 37 2.36 -4.18 -17.34
C TYR A 37 2.26 -3.92 -18.85
N PRO A 38 3.27 -3.24 -19.46
CA PRO A 38 3.27 -2.96 -20.89
C PRO A 38 3.19 -4.23 -21.72
N ALA A 39 2.40 -4.23 -22.80
CA ALA A 39 2.34 -5.34 -23.73
C ALA A 39 3.75 -5.64 -24.27
N GLY A 40 4.08 -6.93 -24.38
CA GLY A 40 5.40 -7.39 -24.80
C GLY A 40 6.45 -7.49 -23.67
N ALA A 41 6.12 -7.10 -22.43
CA ALA A 41 7.00 -7.38 -21.29
C ALA A 41 7.24 -8.89 -21.09
N GLU A 42 6.23 -9.70 -21.39
CA GLU A 42 6.29 -11.19 -21.35
C GLU A 42 7.28 -11.80 -22.37
N ALA A 43 7.52 -11.09 -23.47
CA ALA A 43 8.42 -11.56 -24.54
C ALA A 43 9.86 -11.05 -24.38
N ARG A 44 10.14 -10.33 -23.28
CA ARG A 44 11.49 -9.82 -23.03
C ARG A 44 12.41 -10.96 -22.65
N GLU A 45 13.66 -10.85 -23.13
CA GLU A 45 14.72 -11.76 -22.74
C GLU A 45 14.94 -11.72 -21.22
N GLU A 46 15.45 -12.78 -20.66
CA GLU A 46 15.84 -12.84 -19.26
C GLU A 46 16.69 -11.63 -18.87
N GLY A 47 16.31 -10.91 -17.80
CA GLY A 47 16.96 -9.67 -17.36
C GLY A 47 16.43 -8.37 -17.99
N LYS A 48 15.38 -8.42 -18.83
CA LYS A 48 14.71 -7.23 -19.39
C LYS A 48 13.32 -6.97 -18.80
N SER A 49 13.11 -7.35 -17.55
CA SER A 49 11.93 -7.00 -16.75
C SER A 49 11.76 -5.49 -16.59
N VAL A 50 10.55 -5.03 -16.27
CA VAL A 50 10.25 -3.60 -16.14
C VAL A 50 10.21 -3.18 -14.67
N PRO A 51 10.63 -1.94 -14.33
CA PRO A 51 10.44 -1.41 -12.99
C PRO A 51 8.95 -1.31 -12.66
N CYS A 52 8.61 -1.35 -11.38
CA CYS A 52 7.22 -1.43 -10.93
C CYS A 52 6.90 -0.41 -9.85
N PHE A 53 5.70 0.16 -9.91
CA PHE A 53 5.10 0.86 -8.79
C PHE A 53 4.10 -0.04 -8.07
N LEU A 54 4.25 -0.21 -6.76
CA LEU A 54 3.23 -0.74 -5.90
C LEU A 54 2.37 0.42 -5.40
N TYR A 55 1.18 0.58 -5.95
CA TYR A 55 0.28 1.70 -5.68
C TYR A 55 -0.80 1.31 -4.67
N ILE A 56 -0.77 1.94 -3.51
CA ILE A 56 -1.79 1.83 -2.47
C ILE A 56 -2.89 2.84 -2.79
N SER A 57 -4.07 2.36 -3.16
CA SER A 57 -5.15 3.18 -3.72
C SER A 57 -6.31 3.40 -2.77
N PHE A 58 -7.03 4.52 -2.97
CA PHE A 58 -8.31 4.81 -2.31
C PHE A 58 -9.49 4.04 -2.93
N THR A 59 -9.34 3.51 -4.13
CA THR A 59 -10.40 2.83 -4.87
C THR A 59 -9.91 1.50 -5.45
N ASP A 60 -10.83 0.56 -5.61
CA ASP A 60 -10.64 -0.72 -6.30
C ASP A 60 -10.86 -0.62 -7.83
N ARG A 61 -11.33 0.55 -8.31
CA ARG A 61 -11.69 0.75 -9.72
C ARG A 61 -10.45 0.93 -10.59
N ILE A 62 -10.41 0.20 -11.69
CA ILE A 62 -9.43 0.35 -12.77
C ILE A 62 -10.21 0.24 -14.10
N PRO A 63 -10.09 1.26 -14.97
CA PRO A 63 -9.38 2.53 -14.80
C PRO A 63 -10.03 3.47 -13.79
N ASP A 64 -9.22 4.34 -13.19
CA ASP A 64 -9.64 5.41 -12.28
C ASP A 64 -9.07 6.74 -12.78
N LEU A 65 -9.87 7.81 -12.70
CA LEU A 65 -9.48 9.15 -13.16
C LEU A 65 -8.31 9.76 -12.38
N SER A 66 -8.11 9.32 -11.14
CA SER A 66 -7.01 9.79 -10.27
C SER A 66 -5.73 8.96 -10.41
N PHE A 67 -5.77 7.89 -11.22
CA PHE A 67 -4.66 6.99 -11.41
C PHE A 67 -4.21 6.99 -12.88
N PRO A 68 -3.05 7.57 -13.22
CA PRO A 68 -2.58 7.73 -14.60
C PRO A 68 -1.97 6.42 -15.13
N ALA A 69 -2.75 5.34 -15.16
CA ALA A 69 -2.26 4.00 -15.51
C ALA A 69 -1.63 3.96 -16.90
N GLU A 70 -2.31 4.53 -17.91
CA GLU A 70 -1.81 4.54 -19.29
C GLU A 70 -0.47 5.26 -19.41
N GLU A 71 -0.34 6.42 -18.75
CA GLU A 71 0.91 7.20 -18.78
C GLU A 71 2.07 6.44 -18.12
N ILE A 72 1.83 5.77 -17.00
CA ILE A 72 2.83 4.96 -16.30
C ILE A 72 3.28 3.80 -17.19
N LEU A 73 2.32 3.10 -17.83
CA LEU A 73 2.58 1.96 -18.70
C LEU A 73 3.29 2.38 -19.99
N ASP A 74 2.91 3.51 -20.61
CA ASP A 74 3.57 4.06 -21.80
C ASP A 74 5.02 4.46 -21.51
N ASN A 75 5.35 4.82 -20.26
CA ASN A 75 6.73 5.06 -19.81
C ASN A 75 7.49 3.79 -19.43
N GLY A 76 6.92 2.61 -19.65
CA GLY A 76 7.61 1.33 -19.49
C GLY A 76 7.65 0.80 -18.06
N PHE A 77 6.77 1.27 -17.16
CA PHE A 77 6.65 0.76 -15.80
C PHE A 77 5.47 -0.22 -15.69
N ALA A 78 5.60 -1.21 -14.83
CA ALA A 78 4.48 -2.00 -14.34
C ALA A 78 3.83 -1.33 -13.13
N VAL A 79 2.61 -1.76 -12.80
CA VAL A 79 1.91 -1.34 -11.60
C VAL A 79 1.25 -2.54 -10.92
N LEU A 80 1.49 -2.69 -9.63
CA LEU A 80 0.70 -3.48 -8.71
C LEU A 80 -0.21 -2.53 -7.92
N HIS A 81 -1.51 -2.79 -7.94
CA HIS A 81 -2.52 -1.90 -7.36
C HIS A 81 -3.42 -2.67 -6.41
N PHE A 82 -3.65 -2.13 -5.22
CA PHE A 82 -4.67 -2.63 -4.30
C PHE A 82 -5.38 -1.49 -3.58
N CYS A 83 -6.66 -1.70 -3.23
CA CYS A 83 -7.41 -0.76 -2.43
C CYS A 83 -7.19 -1.03 -0.94
N TYR A 84 -6.82 -0.01 -0.19
CA TYR A 84 -6.53 -0.11 1.25
C TYR A 84 -7.74 -0.60 2.07
N GLN A 85 -8.95 -0.24 1.64
CA GLN A 85 -10.18 -0.67 2.32
C GLN A 85 -10.52 -2.14 2.12
N ASP A 86 -9.95 -2.80 1.09
CA ASP A 86 -10.07 -4.25 0.94
C ASP A 86 -9.26 -5.00 2.01
N VAL A 87 -8.26 -4.34 2.57
CA VAL A 87 -7.44 -4.87 3.67
C VAL A 87 -8.14 -4.70 5.02
N THR A 88 -8.60 -3.50 5.34
CA THR A 88 -9.40 -3.17 6.53
C THR A 88 -10.05 -1.81 6.36
N SER A 89 -11.19 -1.58 7.02
CA SER A 89 -11.92 -0.30 6.99
C SER A 89 -11.08 0.85 7.54
N ASP A 90 -11.40 2.07 7.11
CA ASP A 90 -10.76 3.31 7.56
C ASP A 90 -11.60 4.00 8.66
N ASP A 91 -11.77 3.31 9.75
CA ASP A 91 -12.54 3.70 10.92
C ASP A 91 -12.04 3.01 12.19
N GLY A 92 -12.71 3.23 13.31
CA GLY A 92 -12.39 2.61 14.60
C GLY A 92 -12.82 1.14 14.74
N ASP A 93 -13.45 0.55 13.73
CA ASP A 93 -13.87 -0.86 13.75
C ASP A 93 -12.70 -1.79 13.43
N PHE A 94 -12.26 -2.54 14.42
CA PHE A 94 -11.21 -3.57 14.30
C PHE A 94 -11.78 -5.00 14.19
N THR A 95 -13.08 -5.17 13.98
CA THR A 95 -13.70 -6.49 13.84
C THR A 95 -13.70 -7.04 12.43
N ASN A 96 -13.45 -6.19 11.43
CA ASN A 96 -13.57 -6.54 10.03
C ASN A 96 -12.24 -6.91 9.36
N ARG A 97 -12.34 -7.76 8.32
CA ARG A 97 -11.26 -8.09 7.38
C ARG A 97 -9.97 -8.48 8.10
N LEU A 98 -8.82 -7.94 7.68
CA LEU A 98 -7.52 -8.23 8.31
C LEU A 98 -7.49 -7.81 9.78
N ALA A 99 -8.08 -6.66 10.14
CA ALA A 99 -8.09 -6.20 11.52
C ALA A 99 -8.78 -7.21 12.45
N GLY A 100 -9.96 -7.71 12.08
CA GLY A 100 -10.68 -8.72 12.86
C GLY A 100 -9.95 -10.06 12.94
N MET A 101 -9.14 -10.40 11.93
CA MET A 101 -8.33 -11.60 11.96
C MET A 101 -7.10 -11.47 12.88
N ILE A 102 -6.45 -10.30 12.88
CA ILE A 102 -5.27 -10.03 13.72
C ILE A 102 -5.66 -9.75 15.17
N TYR A 103 -6.81 -9.14 15.41
CA TYR A 103 -7.33 -8.75 16.72
C TYR A 103 -8.72 -9.36 16.99
N PRO A 104 -8.84 -10.70 17.08
CA PRO A 104 -10.14 -11.39 17.12
C PRO A 104 -11.03 -10.98 18.29
N ASP A 105 -10.46 -10.52 19.40
CA ASP A 105 -11.19 -10.07 20.59
C ASP A 105 -11.34 -8.55 20.67
N GLU A 106 -11.05 -7.83 19.58
CA GLU A 106 -10.93 -6.36 19.53
C GLU A 106 -9.87 -5.78 20.49
N LYS A 107 -9.18 -6.67 21.21
CA LYS A 107 -8.17 -6.28 22.18
C LYS A 107 -6.85 -6.05 21.49
N ARG A 108 -6.48 -4.80 21.43
CA ARG A 108 -5.21 -4.35 20.89
C ARG A 108 -4.32 -3.84 22.03
N GLY A 109 -3.13 -4.38 22.14
CA GLY A 109 -2.13 -3.88 23.08
C GLY A 109 -1.66 -2.48 22.70
N LYS A 110 -1.21 -1.70 23.68
CA LYS A 110 -0.84 -0.28 23.51
C LYS A 110 0.20 0.01 22.41
N THR A 111 1.03 -0.97 22.10
CA THR A 111 2.09 -0.85 21.09
C THR A 111 1.75 -1.58 19.78
N GLN A 112 0.64 -2.31 19.73
CA GLN A 112 0.22 -2.99 18.51
C GLN A 112 -0.27 -1.99 17.47
N CYS A 113 0.02 -2.27 16.19
CA CYS A 113 -0.21 -1.31 15.11
C CYS A 113 -1.70 -0.97 14.92
N GLY A 114 -1.95 0.26 14.46
CA GLY A 114 -3.25 0.69 13.96
C GLY A 114 -3.44 0.33 12.48
N LYS A 115 -4.43 0.95 11.87
CA LYS A 115 -4.83 0.67 10.47
C LYS A 115 -3.70 0.90 9.46
N ILE A 116 -2.88 1.96 9.63
CA ILE A 116 -1.72 2.23 8.77
C ILE A 116 -0.74 1.04 8.77
N GLY A 117 -0.49 0.44 9.92
CA GLY A 117 0.38 -0.74 10.02
C GLY A 117 -0.20 -1.98 9.31
N LEU A 118 -1.53 -2.16 9.36
CA LEU A 118 -2.20 -3.24 8.65
C LEU A 118 -2.17 -3.04 7.13
N TRP A 119 -2.34 -1.81 6.66
CA TRP A 119 -2.21 -1.49 5.23
C TRP A 119 -0.76 -1.62 4.74
N ALA A 120 0.23 -1.25 5.56
CA ALA A 120 1.64 -1.44 5.25
C ALA A 120 2.02 -2.93 5.20
N TRP A 121 1.46 -3.75 6.11
CA TRP A 121 1.60 -5.21 6.05
C TRP A 121 1.10 -5.77 4.71
N ALA A 122 -0.07 -5.31 4.24
CA ALA A 122 -0.60 -5.73 2.95
C ALA A 122 0.33 -5.36 1.79
N ALA A 123 0.95 -4.17 1.81
CA ALA A 123 1.94 -3.78 0.82
C ALA A 123 3.13 -4.76 0.79
N GLY A 124 3.62 -5.21 1.95
CA GLY A 124 4.64 -6.26 2.04
C GLY A 124 4.17 -7.60 1.44
N ARG A 125 2.89 -7.96 1.59
CA ARG A 125 2.34 -9.19 0.97
C ARG A 125 2.23 -9.05 -0.55
N VAL A 126 1.91 -7.85 -1.06
CA VAL A 126 1.94 -7.57 -2.49
C VAL A 126 3.39 -7.61 -3.02
N MET A 127 4.37 -7.14 -2.24
CA MET A 127 5.80 -7.28 -2.56
C MET A 127 6.22 -8.76 -2.67
N ASP A 128 5.75 -9.64 -1.77
CA ASP A 128 6.02 -11.08 -1.88
C ASP A 128 5.54 -11.65 -3.20
N TYR A 129 4.35 -11.22 -3.65
CA TYR A 129 3.83 -11.61 -4.95
C TYR A 129 4.65 -11.01 -6.10
N ALA A 130 5.01 -9.73 -6.01
CA ALA A 130 5.83 -9.05 -7.02
C ALA A 130 7.11 -9.82 -7.33
N CYS A 131 7.78 -10.34 -6.29
CA CYS A 131 8.99 -11.16 -6.42
C CYS A 131 8.77 -12.52 -7.11
N THR A 132 7.53 -12.88 -7.43
CA THR A 132 7.20 -14.10 -8.22
C THR A 132 6.84 -13.80 -9.67
N VAL A 133 6.76 -12.52 -10.04
CA VAL A 133 6.30 -12.07 -11.37
C VAL A 133 7.51 -11.81 -12.26
N PRO A 134 7.75 -12.61 -13.31
CA PRO A 134 8.96 -12.50 -14.12
C PRO A 134 9.01 -11.22 -14.98
N GLU A 135 7.87 -10.60 -15.24
CA GLU A 135 7.76 -9.35 -15.99
C GLU A 135 8.26 -8.12 -15.19
N ILE A 136 8.36 -8.25 -13.86
CA ILE A 136 8.76 -7.16 -12.95
C ILE A 136 10.25 -7.27 -12.61
N ASP A 137 10.95 -6.14 -12.63
CA ASP A 137 12.29 -6.01 -12.08
C ASP A 137 12.20 -5.90 -10.54
N HIS A 138 12.58 -6.95 -9.86
CA HIS A 138 12.44 -7.08 -8.41
C HIS A 138 13.33 -6.10 -7.62
N ASP A 139 14.41 -5.60 -8.23
CA ASP A 139 15.32 -4.63 -7.63
C ASP A 139 14.85 -3.18 -7.82
N ARG A 140 13.79 -2.96 -8.61
CA ARG A 140 13.26 -1.63 -8.92
C ARG A 140 11.75 -1.53 -8.69
N ILE A 141 11.32 -1.86 -7.46
CA ILE A 141 9.92 -1.73 -7.03
C ILE A 141 9.81 -0.57 -6.05
N GLY A 142 9.06 0.48 -6.43
CA GLY A 142 8.75 1.61 -5.55
C GLY A 142 7.34 1.51 -4.99
N VAL A 143 7.15 1.78 -3.69
CA VAL A 143 5.82 1.86 -3.08
C VAL A 143 5.30 3.30 -3.10
N VAL A 144 4.04 3.49 -3.49
CA VAL A 144 3.42 4.81 -3.70
C VAL A 144 2.12 4.91 -2.93
N GLY A 145 1.89 6.04 -2.30
CA GLY A 145 0.61 6.37 -1.68
C GLY A 145 0.42 7.88 -1.50
N HIS A 146 -0.84 8.30 -1.41
CA HIS A 146 -1.23 9.69 -1.20
C HIS A 146 -1.88 9.87 0.18
N SER A 147 -1.63 11.00 0.85
CA SER A 147 -2.22 11.36 2.14
C SER A 147 -1.96 10.28 3.20
N ARG A 148 -2.99 9.69 3.84
CA ARG A 148 -2.86 8.57 4.79
C ARG A 148 -2.16 7.35 4.16
N LEU A 149 -2.34 7.13 2.87
CA LEU A 149 -1.67 6.06 2.15
C LEU A 149 -0.21 6.43 1.83
N GLY A 150 0.14 7.71 1.78
CA GLY A 150 1.52 8.19 1.77
C GLY A 150 2.26 7.87 3.08
N LYS A 151 1.57 8.02 4.25
CA LYS A 151 2.09 7.55 5.54
C LYS A 151 2.30 6.03 5.51
N THR A 152 1.34 5.31 4.91
CA THR A 152 1.41 3.84 4.73
C THR A 152 2.59 3.43 3.85
N ALA A 153 2.81 4.14 2.75
CA ALA A 153 3.94 3.88 1.83
C ALA A 153 5.29 4.07 2.53
N LEU A 154 5.45 5.15 3.32
CA LEU A 154 6.66 5.37 4.12
C LEU A 154 6.89 4.23 5.11
N LEU A 155 5.85 3.81 5.83
CA LEU A 155 5.96 2.72 6.80
C LEU A 155 6.29 1.40 6.10
N ALA A 156 5.66 1.12 4.95
CA ALA A 156 5.94 -0.09 4.17
C ALA A 156 7.41 -0.13 3.72
N GLY A 157 7.92 0.97 3.15
CA GLY A 157 9.33 1.06 2.74
C GLY A 157 10.32 1.00 3.91
N ALA A 158 9.92 1.46 5.12
CA ALA A 158 10.76 1.35 6.30
C ALA A 158 10.79 -0.07 6.90
N LEU A 159 9.75 -0.87 6.69
CA LEU A 159 9.62 -2.23 7.23
C LEU A 159 10.11 -3.31 6.26
N ASP A 160 10.20 -3.01 4.98
CA ASP A 160 10.56 -3.97 3.94
C ASP A 160 11.63 -3.38 3.02
N GLU A 161 12.88 -3.79 3.24
CA GLU A 161 14.07 -3.31 2.50
C GLU A 161 14.10 -3.71 1.02
N ARG A 162 13.16 -4.55 0.56
CA ARG A 162 13.03 -4.88 -0.87
C ARG A 162 12.46 -3.74 -1.70
N PHE A 163 11.78 -2.77 -1.05
CA PHE A 163 11.36 -1.57 -1.75
C PHE A 163 12.56 -0.69 -2.10
N PHE A 164 12.75 -0.44 -3.40
CA PHE A 164 13.78 0.46 -3.90
C PHE A 164 13.61 1.89 -3.37
N CYS A 165 12.37 2.35 -3.26
CA CYS A 165 12.02 3.66 -2.70
C CYS A 165 10.55 3.72 -2.28
N ALA A 166 10.20 4.71 -1.45
CA ALA A 166 8.84 5.01 -1.04
C ALA A 166 8.46 6.43 -1.48
N PHE A 167 7.38 6.56 -2.25
CA PHE A 167 6.80 7.84 -2.68
C PHE A 167 5.65 8.20 -1.74
N SER A 168 5.92 9.12 -0.83
CA SER A 168 4.97 9.58 0.17
C SER A 168 4.38 10.91 -0.26
N ASN A 169 3.36 10.87 -1.12
CA ASN A 169 2.76 12.06 -1.65
C ASN A 169 1.80 12.69 -0.63
N ASP A 170 2.01 13.98 -0.32
CA ASP A 170 1.18 14.80 0.56
C ASP A 170 0.78 14.11 1.89
N SER A 171 1.74 13.42 2.51
CA SER A 171 1.45 12.59 3.68
C SER A 171 1.33 13.35 5.00
N GLY A 172 1.74 14.61 5.06
CA GLY A 172 1.55 15.49 6.22
C GLY A 172 2.18 14.96 7.52
N CYS A 173 1.57 15.32 8.64
CA CYS A 173 2.00 14.92 9.98
C CYS A 173 2.01 13.40 10.12
N SER A 174 3.03 12.86 10.80
CA SER A 174 3.29 11.39 10.92
C SER A 174 3.52 10.70 9.57
N GLY A 175 3.80 11.48 8.55
CA GLY A 175 4.28 11.08 7.25
C GLY A 175 5.60 11.77 6.98
N ALA A 176 5.72 12.44 5.82
CA ALA A 176 6.96 13.11 5.41
C ALA A 176 7.14 14.52 6.00
N ALA A 177 6.10 15.11 6.62
CA ALA A 177 6.23 16.42 7.24
C ALA A 177 6.99 16.32 8.56
N LEU A 178 7.89 17.30 8.79
CA LEU A 178 8.55 17.43 10.09
C LEU A 178 7.53 17.77 11.17
N ALA A 179 7.54 17.05 12.29
CA ALA A 179 6.68 17.32 13.43
C ALA A 179 7.12 18.58 14.17
N ARG A 180 8.44 18.77 14.32
CA ARG A 180 9.04 19.91 15.04
C ARG A 180 8.69 21.25 14.38
N GLY A 181 8.21 22.20 15.18
CA GLY A 181 7.87 23.55 14.71
C GLY A 181 6.67 23.63 13.78
N THR A 182 5.88 22.57 13.64
CA THR A 182 4.70 22.54 12.77
C THR A 182 3.59 23.43 13.31
N LYS A 183 3.06 24.32 12.45
CA LYS A 183 1.91 25.18 12.75
C LYS A 183 0.56 24.61 12.26
N GLY A 184 0.58 23.50 11.52
CA GLY A 184 -0.58 22.87 10.92
C GLY A 184 -1.17 21.73 11.76
N GLU A 185 -1.22 20.55 11.16
CA GLU A 185 -1.62 19.32 11.81
C GLU A 185 -0.47 18.82 12.70
N THR A 186 -0.71 18.73 14.01
CA THR A 186 0.25 18.22 15.00
C THR A 186 -0.01 16.76 15.33
N VAL A 187 0.92 16.11 16.05
CA VAL A 187 0.76 14.73 16.53
C VAL A 187 -0.53 14.59 17.35
N GLY A 188 -0.79 15.56 18.24
CA GLY A 188 -2.01 15.56 19.05
C GLY A 188 -3.28 15.68 18.20
N LYS A 189 -3.31 16.58 17.22
CA LYS A 189 -4.48 16.77 16.34
C LYS A 189 -4.77 15.55 15.49
N ILE A 190 -3.76 14.97 14.84
CA ILE A 190 -3.97 13.80 13.99
C ILE A 190 -4.40 12.58 14.81
N TYR A 191 -3.84 12.39 16.01
CA TYR A 191 -4.24 11.32 16.91
C TYR A 191 -5.67 11.52 17.44
N GLN A 192 -6.07 12.73 17.75
CA GLN A 192 -7.44 13.04 18.17
C GLN A 192 -8.46 12.72 17.07
N ASN A 193 -8.14 13.04 15.81
CA ASN A 193 -9.05 12.84 14.68
C ASN A 193 -9.07 11.40 14.18
N PHE A 194 -7.92 10.71 14.22
CA PHE A 194 -7.72 9.38 13.64
C PHE A 194 -6.94 8.44 14.59
N PRO A 195 -7.41 8.21 15.84
CA PRO A 195 -6.68 7.39 16.81
C PRO A 195 -6.46 5.95 16.34
N TYR A 196 -7.35 5.47 15.48
CA TYR A 196 -7.31 4.11 14.93
C TYR A 196 -6.24 3.90 13.84
N TRP A 197 -5.65 4.96 13.29
CA TRP A 197 -4.53 4.84 12.35
C TRP A 197 -3.25 4.36 13.03
N PHE A 198 -3.08 4.66 14.33
CA PHE A 198 -1.85 4.49 15.08
C PHE A 198 -1.99 3.45 16.20
N CYS A 199 -0.89 3.08 16.83
CA CYS A 199 -0.94 2.38 18.11
C CYS A 199 -1.41 3.34 19.23
N GLU A 200 -1.95 2.81 20.32
CA GLU A 200 -2.44 3.64 21.45
C GLU A 200 -1.31 4.50 22.06
N LYS A 201 -0.09 3.93 22.13
CA LYS A 201 1.07 4.64 22.67
C LYS A 201 1.45 5.89 21.86
N TYR A 202 1.06 5.97 20.59
CA TYR A 202 1.37 7.13 19.74
C TYR A 202 0.85 8.45 20.34
N GLY A 203 -0.31 8.44 20.99
CA GLY A 203 -0.89 9.61 21.65
C GLY A 203 -0.01 10.19 22.76
N THR A 204 0.95 9.43 23.31
CA THR A 204 1.86 9.94 24.34
C THR A 204 2.92 10.91 23.80
N TYR A 205 3.07 10.99 22.47
CA TYR A 205 3.98 11.94 21.81
C TYR A 205 3.30 13.27 21.46
N ALA A 206 2.00 13.42 21.76
CA ALA A 206 1.31 14.69 21.65
C ALA A 206 2.00 15.75 22.55
N GLU A 207 2.17 16.96 22.03
CA GLU A 207 2.85 18.06 22.72
C GLU A 207 4.35 17.82 23.04
N GLN A 208 4.97 16.82 22.40
CA GLN A 208 6.39 16.49 22.53
C GLN A 208 7.14 16.64 21.20
N GLU A 209 6.56 17.35 20.24
CA GLU A 209 7.09 17.47 18.88
C GLU A 209 8.43 18.21 18.80
N ASP A 210 8.76 19.01 19.84
CA ASP A 210 10.01 19.78 19.89
C ASP A 210 11.15 19.06 20.63
N THR A 211 10.89 17.89 21.21
CA THR A 211 11.89 17.05 21.87
C THR A 211 12.36 15.94 20.93
#